data_e3fc63fde53e19a06b397f5ebce61d04
#
_entry.id   e3fc63fde53e19a06b397f5ebce61d04
#
_cell.length_a   1.000
_cell.length_b   1.000
_cell.length_c   1.000
_cell.angle_alpha   90.00
_cell.angle_beta   90.00
_cell.angle_gamma   90.00
#
_symmetry.space_group_name_H-M   'P 1'
#
loop_
_entity.id
_entity.type
_entity.pdbx_description
1 polymer ?
#
loop_
_entity_poly.entity_id
_entity_poly.type
_entity_poly.pdbx_seq_one_letter_code
_entity_poly.pdbx_strand_id
1 'polypeptide(L)'
;MASWMMAAAAAQADWPEFRGPTGDGHASAPDKMQGLPLEWSETRNVRWKTPIPHRGWSAPVVRDGQVWVTTATEAGHDLYAIGLDAETGEIRFNQLVFHVEQPEPLGNGASMNCYATPSALLESGRVYVHFGSAGTACLDTSTGQVLWKRSDLPCRHYRGPSSSLVSFEDLLVLTMDGADLQYHVALDKRTGRTVWKTDRSVAWNDENVPGQMARDGDLRKAHSTPLIVRAAGKPQLLSAGAKAAYGYDP
;
A
#
# COMPACT_ATOMS: atom_id res chain seq x y z
N MET A 1 -36.02 2.81 -38.00
CA MET A 1 -35.17 3.65 -37.18
C MET A 1 -34.78 2.85 -35.94
N ALA A 2 -33.57 2.31 -35.90
CA ALA A 2 -33.07 1.55 -34.77
C ALA A 2 -32.46 2.53 -33.76
N SER A 3 -33.10 2.68 -32.59
CA SER A 3 -32.61 3.51 -31.49
C SER A 3 -31.48 2.73 -30.78
N TRP A 4 -30.26 3.17 -30.95
CA TRP A 4 -29.10 2.71 -30.16
C TRP A 4 -29.22 3.33 -28.79
N MET A 5 -29.70 2.60 -27.82
CA MET A 5 -29.48 2.96 -26.39
C MET A 5 -28.01 2.73 -26.11
N MET A 6 -27.22 3.83 -26.04
CA MET A 6 -25.94 3.82 -25.35
C MET A 6 -26.24 3.61 -23.87
N ALA A 7 -25.95 2.41 -23.37
CA ALA A 7 -25.86 2.19 -21.94
C ALA A 7 -24.70 3.08 -21.44
N ALA A 8 -25.03 4.12 -20.67
CA ALA A 8 -24.02 4.87 -19.94
C ALA A 8 -23.34 3.89 -18.98
N ALA A 9 -22.09 3.57 -19.25
CA ALA A 9 -21.27 2.85 -18.28
C ALA A 9 -21.26 3.68 -17.01
N ALA A 10 -21.77 3.15 -15.91
CA ALA A 10 -21.68 3.79 -14.62
C ALA A 10 -20.18 4.03 -14.36
N ALA A 11 -19.80 5.29 -14.17
CA ALA A 11 -18.42 5.63 -13.84
C ALA A 11 -18.05 4.88 -12.56
N GLN A 12 -17.14 3.93 -12.67
CA GLN A 12 -16.67 3.15 -11.55
C GLN A 12 -15.93 4.14 -10.62
N ALA A 13 -16.32 4.18 -9.34
CA ALA A 13 -15.69 5.08 -8.38
C ALA A 13 -14.23 4.64 -8.18
N ASP A 14 -13.28 5.53 -8.43
CA ASP A 14 -11.87 5.29 -8.18
C ASP A 14 -11.59 5.12 -6.68
N TRP A 15 -10.76 4.13 -6.35
CA TRP A 15 -10.22 3.89 -5.01
C TRP A 15 -8.70 3.66 -5.14
N PRO A 16 -7.92 4.72 -5.47
CA PRO A 16 -6.58 4.57 -6.03
C PRO A 16 -5.49 4.24 -5.01
N GLU A 17 -5.77 4.40 -3.72
CA GLU A 17 -4.78 4.18 -2.65
C GLU A 17 -5.44 3.66 -1.37
N PHE A 18 -4.64 3.33 -0.38
CA PHE A 18 -5.12 2.92 0.94
C PHE A 18 -6.02 3.99 1.56
N ARG A 19 -7.23 3.60 1.97
CA ARG A 19 -8.32 4.48 2.44
C ARG A 19 -8.90 5.42 1.39
N GLY A 20 -8.70 5.13 0.11
CA GLY A 20 -9.37 5.80 -1.01
C GLY A 20 -8.86 7.21 -1.33
N PRO A 21 -9.57 7.94 -2.19
CA PRO A 21 -9.07 9.15 -2.84
C PRO A 21 -8.80 10.32 -1.88
N THR A 22 -9.33 10.27 -0.67
CA THR A 22 -9.13 11.29 0.38
C THR A 22 -8.26 10.78 1.52
N GLY A 23 -7.85 9.50 1.48
CA GLY A 23 -7.01 8.87 2.49
C GLY A 23 -7.69 8.66 3.85
N ASP A 24 -9.00 8.96 3.97
CA ASP A 24 -9.76 8.91 5.24
C ASP A 24 -10.76 7.74 5.31
N GLY A 25 -10.86 6.95 4.24
CA GLY A 25 -11.76 5.79 4.17
C GLY A 25 -13.19 6.11 3.75
N HIS A 26 -13.48 7.34 3.34
CA HIS A 26 -14.79 7.72 2.85
C HIS A 26 -14.88 7.62 1.33
N ALA A 27 -15.96 7.05 0.83
CA ALA A 27 -16.29 7.16 -0.58
C ALA A 27 -16.72 8.58 -0.90
N SER A 28 -16.28 9.10 -2.05
CA SER A 28 -16.60 10.47 -2.46
C SER A 28 -18.12 10.64 -2.60
N ALA A 29 -18.64 11.67 -1.95
CA ALA A 29 -20.00 12.20 -1.99
C ALA A 29 -21.13 11.23 -1.53
N PRO A 30 -21.77 11.50 -0.38
CA PRO A 30 -22.90 10.72 0.11
C PRO A 30 -24.07 10.59 -0.86
N ASP A 31 -24.26 11.57 -1.74
CA ASP A 31 -25.29 11.64 -2.76
C ASP A 31 -25.07 10.67 -3.94
N LYS A 32 -23.84 10.19 -4.15
CA LYS A 32 -23.50 9.17 -5.16
C LYS A 32 -23.55 7.74 -4.63
N MET A 33 -23.78 7.53 -3.37
CA MET A 33 -23.89 6.21 -2.74
C MET A 33 -25.29 5.58 -2.88
N GLN A 34 -26.12 6.08 -3.78
CA GLN A 34 -27.42 5.47 -4.09
C GLN A 34 -27.21 4.11 -4.73
N GLY A 35 -27.87 3.08 -4.18
CA GLY A 35 -27.85 1.72 -4.73
C GLY A 35 -26.78 0.80 -4.17
N LEU A 36 -26.13 1.14 -3.04
CA LEU A 36 -25.31 0.14 -2.34
C LEU A 36 -26.18 -1.05 -1.93
N PRO A 37 -25.76 -2.29 -2.27
CA PRO A 37 -26.51 -3.46 -1.86
C PRO A 37 -26.51 -3.62 -0.35
N LEU A 38 -27.68 -3.84 0.24
CA LEU A 38 -27.82 -4.16 1.68
C LEU A 38 -27.60 -5.65 1.95
N GLU A 39 -27.69 -6.46 0.91
CA GLU A 39 -27.50 -7.91 0.96
C GLU A 39 -26.67 -8.37 -0.24
N TRP A 40 -25.78 -9.32 -0.01
CA TRP A 40 -25.01 -10.00 -1.05
C TRP A 40 -24.75 -11.46 -0.69
N SER A 41 -24.63 -12.29 -1.73
CA SER A 41 -24.27 -13.70 -1.63
C SER A 41 -23.54 -14.11 -2.90
N GLU A 42 -23.09 -15.35 -2.99
CA GLU A 42 -22.43 -15.91 -4.19
C GLU A 42 -23.28 -15.74 -5.48
N THR A 43 -24.60 -15.57 -5.35
CA THR A 43 -25.53 -15.45 -6.47
C THR A 43 -26.26 -14.10 -6.52
N ARG A 44 -26.00 -13.19 -5.59
CA ARG A 44 -26.70 -11.91 -5.50
C ARG A 44 -25.75 -10.77 -5.19
N ASN A 45 -25.75 -9.74 -6.03
CA ASN A 45 -24.95 -8.54 -5.88
C ASN A 45 -23.43 -8.78 -5.84
N VAL A 46 -22.96 -9.95 -6.29
CA VAL A 46 -21.56 -10.27 -6.56
C VAL A 46 -21.41 -10.41 -8.06
N ARG A 47 -20.60 -9.55 -8.70
CA ARG A 47 -20.39 -9.55 -10.14
C ARG A 47 -19.45 -10.67 -10.55
N TRP A 48 -18.35 -10.84 -9.83
CA TRP A 48 -17.34 -11.86 -10.04
C TRP A 48 -16.61 -12.19 -8.73
N LYS A 49 -15.92 -13.33 -8.73
CA LYS A 49 -15.08 -13.81 -7.65
C LYS A 49 -13.87 -14.50 -8.26
N THR A 50 -12.68 -14.01 -7.94
CA THR A 50 -11.44 -14.51 -8.54
C THR A 50 -10.48 -14.98 -7.46
N PRO A 51 -9.99 -16.22 -7.51
CA PRO A 51 -8.92 -16.70 -6.66
C PRO A 51 -7.64 -15.92 -6.95
N ILE A 52 -7.09 -15.27 -5.93
CA ILE A 52 -5.82 -14.55 -6.06
C ILE A 52 -4.69 -15.50 -5.63
N PRO A 53 -3.65 -15.69 -6.48
CA PRO A 53 -2.52 -16.56 -6.13
C PRO A 53 -1.70 -16.00 -4.99
N HIS A 54 -1.05 -16.91 -4.25
CA HIS A 54 -0.20 -16.60 -3.10
C HIS A 54 -0.94 -15.95 -1.92
N ARG A 55 -0.23 -15.26 -1.03
CA ARG A 55 -0.76 -14.64 0.18
C ARG A 55 -0.58 -13.13 0.13
N GLY A 56 -1.64 -12.38 0.40
CA GLY A 56 -1.61 -10.91 0.44
C GLY A 56 -2.68 -10.36 1.38
N TRP A 57 -2.37 -9.24 2.04
CA TRP A 57 -3.29 -8.50 2.91
C TRP A 57 -3.45 -7.04 2.47
N SER A 58 -2.95 -6.72 1.29
CA SER A 58 -3.15 -5.40 0.70
C SER A 58 -4.65 -5.16 0.42
N ALA A 59 -5.13 -3.95 0.72
CA ALA A 59 -6.43 -3.55 0.22
C ALA A 59 -6.37 -3.42 -1.31
N PRO A 60 -7.41 -3.88 -2.04
CA PRO A 60 -7.49 -3.64 -3.47
C PRO A 60 -7.56 -2.14 -3.75
N VAL A 61 -6.81 -1.69 -4.76
CA VAL A 61 -6.92 -0.35 -5.31
C VAL A 61 -7.55 -0.43 -6.69
N VAL A 62 -8.40 0.55 -7.01
CA VAL A 62 -9.24 0.53 -8.21
C VAL A 62 -9.13 1.86 -8.95
N ARG A 63 -8.80 1.82 -10.23
CA ARG A 63 -8.79 2.97 -11.13
C ARG A 63 -8.78 2.55 -12.59
N ASP A 64 -9.38 3.36 -13.46
CA ASP A 64 -9.36 3.17 -14.92
C ASP A 64 -9.77 1.75 -15.34
N GLY A 65 -10.77 1.14 -14.68
CA GLY A 65 -11.24 -0.21 -14.98
C GLY A 65 -10.31 -1.35 -14.55
N GLN A 66 -9.34 -1.07 -13.72
CA GLN A 66 -8.38 -2.05 -13.20
C GLN A 66 -8.46 -2.16 -11.68
N VAL A 67 -8.18 -3.35 -11.17
CA VAL A 67 -7.98 -3.64 -9.73
C VAL A 67 -6.56 -4.14 -9.55
N TRP A 68 -5.83 -3.59 -8.58
CA TRP A 68 -4.48 -4.06 -8.26
C TRP A 68 -4.37 -4.45 -6.79
N VAL A 69 -3.68 -5.57 -6.55
CA VAL A 69 -3.31 -6.06 -5.22
C VAL A 69 -1.86 -6.55 -5.23
N THR A 70 -1.26 -6.67 -4.05
CA THR A 70 0.06 -7.27 -3.87
C THR A 70 -0.06 -8.62 -3.19
N THR A 71 0.78 -9.59 -3.60
CA THR A 71 0.88 -10.91 -2.97
C THR A 71 2.33 -11.34 -2.83
N ALA A 72 2.57 -12.33 -1.98
CA ALA A 72 3.88 -12.92 -1.76
C ALA A 72 3.74 -14.43 -1.54
N THR A 73 4.75 -15.21 -1.91
CA THR A 73 4.85 -16.60 -1.48
C THR A 73 4.85 -16.66 0.05
N GLU A 74 4.39 -17.75 0.61
CA GLU A 74 4.25 -17.91 2.06
C GLU A 74 5.59 -17.69 2.80
N ALA A 75 6.68 -18.17 2.21
CA ALA A 75 8.04 -17.98 2.73
C ALA A 75 8.62 -16.58 2.47
N GLY A 76 7.96 -15.74 1.63
CA GLY A 76 8.39 -14.37 1.35
C GLY A 76 9.48 -14.23 0.30
N HIS A 77 9.83 -15.31 -0.41
CA HIS A 77 10.87 -15.25 -1.44
C HIS A 77 10.44 -14.46 -2.67
N ASP A 78 9.21 -14.67 -3.14
CA ASP A 78 8.71 -14.05 -4.36
C ASP A 78 7.56 -13.10 -4.05
N LEU A 79 7.66 -11.87 -4.54
CA LEU A 79 6.73 -10.77 -4.28
C LEU A 79 6.11 -10.30 -5.60
N TYR A 80 4.78 -10.28 -5.65
CA TYR A 80 4.03 -10.08 -6.89
C TYR A 80 3.12 -8.86 -6.85
N ALA A 81 2.93 -8.25 -8.01
CA ALA A 81 1.84 -7.34 -8.31
C ALA A 81 0.81 -8.05 -9.19
N ILE A 82 -0.44 -8.07 -8.76
CA ILE A 82 -1.54 -8.73 -9.46
C ILE A 82 -2.50 -7.66 -9.97
N GLY A 83 -2.67 -7.59 -11.29
CA GLY A 83 -3.61 -6.69 -11.95
C GLY A 83 -4.80 -7.46 -12.52
N LEU A 84 -6.01 -7.01 -12.21
CA LEU A 84 -7.25 -7.62 -12.71
C LEU A 84 -8.07 -6.60 -13.50
N ASP A 85 -8.90 -7.10 -14.39
CA ASP A 85 -9.98 -6.36 -15.00
C ASP A 85 -11.10 -6.13 -13.98
N ALA A 86 -11.50 -4.90 -13.76
CA ALA A 86 -12.49 -4.56 -12.75
C ALA A 86 -13.93 -4.97 -13.14
N GLU A 87 -14.19 -5.17 -14.44
CA GLU A 87 -15.51 -5.58 -14.94
C GLU A 87 -15.71 -7.10 -14.88
N THR A 88 -14.66 -7.86 -15.23
CA THR A 88 -14.74 -9.31 -15.37
C THR A 88 -14.08 -10.09 -14.23
N GLY A 89 -13.17 -9.46 -13.49
CA GLY A 89 -12.33 -10.11 -12.48
C GLY A 89 -11.21 -10.97 -13.07
N GLU A 90 -10.98 -10.94 -14.38
CA GLU A 90 -9.90 -11.67 -15.02
C GLU A 90 -8.53 -11.14 -14.58
N ILE A 91 -7.63 -12.04 -14.18
CA ILE A 91 -6.24 -11.68 -13.89
C ILE A 91 -5.54 -11.39 -15.22
N ARG A 92 -5.23 -10.12 -15.47
CA ARG A 92 -4.50 -9.67 -16.65
C ARG A 92 -2.98 -9.71 -16.44
N PHE A 93 -2.55 -9.47 -15.20
CA PHE A 93 -1.13 -9.42 -14.84
C PHE A 93 -0.89 -10.20 -13.56
N ASN A 94 0.12 -11.07 -13.57
CA ASN A 94 0.69 -11.74 -12.41
C ASN A 94 2.21 -11.55 -12.48
N GLN A 95 2.65 -10.35 -12.07
CA GLN A 95 4.03 -9.92 -12.28
C GLN A 95 4.88 -10.21 -11.05
N LEU A 96 5.90 -11.06 -11.18
CA LEU A 96 6.98 -11.16 -10.21
C LEU A 96 7.78 -9.86 -10.22
N VAL A 97 7.78 -9.12 -9.11
CA VAL A 97 8.46 -7.83 -8.97
C VAL A 97 9.82 -8.00 -8.30
N PHE A 98 9.85 -8.72 -7.19
CA PHE A 98 11.08 -8.98 -6.44
C PHE A 98 11.22 -10.47 -6.12
N HIS A 99 12.47 -10.94 -6.15
CA HIS A 99 12.91 -12.18 -5.53
C HIS A 99 13.85 -11.86 -4.39
N VAL A 100 13.63 -12.43 -3.22
CA VAL A 100 14.40 -12.23 -1.99
C VAL A 100 15.01 -13.56 -1.56
N GLU A 101 16.31 -13.67 -1.63
CA GLU A 101 17.02 -14.90 -1.26
C GLU A 101 16.86 -15.28 0.21
N GLN A 102 16.86 -14.26 1.09
CA GLN A 102 16.75 -14.45 2.54
C GLN A 102 15.71 -13.48 3.12
N PRO A 103 14.42 -13.82 3.05
CA PRO A 103 13.37 -13.01 3.63
C PRO A 103 13.52 -12.90 5.15
N GLU A 104 13.27 -11.71 5.72
CA GLU A 104 13.23 -11.54 7.16
C GLU A 104 12.07 -12.38 7.74
N PRO A 105 12.32 -13.29 8.72
CA PRO A 105 11.25 -14.09 9.29
C PRO A 105 10.18 -13.23 9.96
N LEU A 106 8.91 -13.54 9.70
CA LEU A 106 7.77 -12.87 10.36
C LEU A 106 7.62 -13.28 11.83
N GLY A 107 8.27 -14.37 12.25
CA GLY A 107 8.20 -14.89 13.61
C GLY A 107 6.74 -15.08 14.07
N ASN A 108 6.43 -14.66 15.30
CA ASN A 108 5.07 -14.70 15.83
C ASN A 108 4.08 -13.78 15.08
N GLY A 109 4.58 -12.93 14.18
CA GLY A 109 3.77 -12.08 13.31
C GLY A 109 3.12 -12.82 12.14
N ALA A 110 3.52 -14.04 11.81
CA ALA A 110 3.03 -14.78 10.65
C ALA A 110 1.52 -15.04 10.66
N SER A 111 0.89 -15.08 11.85
CA SER A 111 -0.57 -15.18 11.99
C SER A 111 -1.31 -13.85 11.86
N MET A 112 -0.60 -12.71 11.96
CA MET A 112 -1.17 -11.36 12.02
C MET A 112 -0.74 -10.47 10.86
N ASN A 113 0.21 -10.92 10.03
CA ASN A 113 0.75 -10.14 8.92
C ASN A 113 1.33 -11.06 7.83
N CYS A 114 1.70 -10.48 6.68
CA CYS A 114 2.40 -11.17 5.61
C CYS A 114 3.41 -10.22 4.94
N TYR A 115 4.15 -10.73 3.95
CA TYR A 115 5.16 -9.95 3.22
C TYR A 115 4.55 -8.95 2.23
N ALA A 116 3.24 -9.06 1.94
CA ALA A 116 2.51 -8.21 0.99
C ALA A 116 1.26 -7.58 1.66
N THR A 117 1.48 -6.84 2.75
CA THR A 117 0.42 -6.11 3.45
C THR A 117 0.25 -4.67 2.97
N PRO A 118 1.31 -3.92 2.61
CA PRO A 118 1.12 -2.57 2.09
C PRO A 118 0.26 -2.58 0.83
N SER A 119 -0.75 -1.70 0.81
CA SER A 119 -1.59 -1.51 -0.36
C SER A 119 -0.84 -0.77 -1.45
N ALA A 120 -1.10 -1.12 -2.70
CA ALA A 120 -0.59 -0.41 -3.85
C ALA A 120 -1.14 1.02 -3.93
N LEU A 121 -0.52 1.85 -4.77
CA LEU A 121 -1.04 3.14 -5.18
C LEU A 121 -1.16 3.15 -6.70
N LEU A 122 -2.34 3.53 -7.20
CA LEU A 122 -2.70 3.45 -8.61
C LEU A 122 -2.95 4.85 -9.18
N GLU A 123 -2.19 5.21 -10.19
CA GLU A 123 -2.38 6.41 -11.00
C GLU A 123 -2.65 6.01 -12.45
N SER A 124 -3.11 6.94 -13.27
CA SER A 124 -3.33 6.65 -14.68
C SER A 124 -2.03 6.22 -15.36
N GLY A 125 -2.02 5.01 -15.91
CA GLY A 125 -0.86 4.41 -16.56
C GLY A 125 0.21 3.81 -15.62
N ARG A 126 0.08 3.97 -14.29
CA ARG A 126 1.12 3.50 -13.34
C ARG A 126 0.54 2.89 -12.08
N VAL A 127 1.15 1.82 -11.60
CA VAL A 127 0.92 1.28 -10.26
C VAL A 127 2.24 1.22 -9.49
N TYR A 128 2.19 1.69 -8.25
CA TYR A 128 3.32 1.64 -7.33
C TYR A 128 3.04 0.58 -6.27
N VAL A 129 4.01 -0.30 -6.05
CA VAL A 129 3.92 -1.39 -5.08
C VAL A 129 5.08 -1.34 -4.09
N HIS A 130 4.82 -1.71 -2.85
CA HIS A 130 5.79 -1.63 -1.75
C HIS A 130 5.74 -2.89 -0.90
N PHE A 131 6.91 -3.42 -0.58
CA PHE A 131 7.11 -4.62 0.22
C PHE A 131 8.10 -4.37 1.36
N GLY A 132 8.05 -3.17 1.95
CA GLY A 132 9.00 -2.75 2.97
C GLY A 132 10.43 -2.70 2.43
N SER A 133 11.39 -3.19 3.21
CA SER A 133 12.80 -3.25 2.85
C SER A 133 13.11 -4.19 1.67
N ALA A 134 12.21 -5.14 1.36
CA ALA A 134 12.34 -5.99 0.17
C ALA A 134 12.28 -5.17 -1.13
N GLY A 135 11.54 -4.06 -1.13
CA GLY A 135 11.60 -3.11 -2.23
C GLY A 135 10.33 -2.33 -2.51
N THR A 136 10.51 -1.35 -3.39
CA THR A 136 9.44 -0.51 -3.97
C THR A 136 9.62 -0.47 -5.47
N ALA A 137 8.52 -0.55 -6.22
CA ALA A 137 8.55 -0.53 -7.68
C ALA A 137 7.37 0.25 -8.26
N CYS A 138 7.56 0.71 -9.49
CA CYS A 138 6.53 1.24 -10.36
C CYS A 138 6.39 0.32 -11.57
N LEU A 139 5.16 -0.02 -11.93
CA LEU A 139 4.84 -0.80 -13.11
C LEU A 139 3.92 0.01 -14.03
N ASP A 140 4.02 -0.26 -15.32
CA ASP A 140 3.09 0.21 -16.34
C ASP A 140 1.80 -0.61 -16.27
N THR A 141 0.65 0.04 -16.14
CA THR A 141 -0.64 -0.65 -15.98
C THR A 141 -1.20 -1.23 -17.27
N SER A 142 -0.66 -0.86 -18.42
CA SER A 142 -1.08 -1.39 -19.72
C SER A 142 -0.32 -2.65 -20.11
N THR A 143 0.93 -2.80 -19.66
CA THR A 143 1.82 -3.91 -20.01
C THR A 143 2.17 -4.82 -18.84
N GLY A 144 1.97 -4.36 -17.60
CA GLY A 144 2.44 -5.04 -16.38
C GLY A 144 3.95 -4.98 -16.16
N GLN A 145 4.70 -4.29 -17.04
CA GLN A 145 6.16 -4.25 -16.97
C GLN A 145 6.65 -3.31 -15.87
N VAL A 146 7.75 -3.69 -15.22
CA VAL A 146 8.43 -2.84 -14.23
C VAL A 146 9.14 -1.70 -14.93
N LEU A 147 8.74 -0.46 -14.64
CA LEU A 147 9.36 0.78 -15.15
C LEU A 147 10.60 1.15 -14.35
N TRP A 148 10.51 1.03 -13.03
CA TRP A 148 11.65 1.15 -12.12
C TRP A 148 11.40 0.33 -10.86
N LYS A 149 12.46 -0.11 -10.21
CA LYS A 149 12.43 -0.74 -8.89
C LYS A 149 13.68 -0.45 -8.09
N ARG A 150 13.56 -0.47 -6.76
CA ARG A 150 14.68 -0.31 -5.83
C ARG A 150 14.47 -1.16 -4.57
N SER A 151 15.59 -1.60 -3.97
CA SER A 151 15.64 -2.44 -2.77
C SER A 151 16.74 -2.01 -1.80
N ASP A 152 17.12 -0.72 -1.85
CA ASP A 152 18.24 -0.13 -1.10
C ASP A 152 17.79 0.74 0.08
N LEU A 153 16.54 0.59 0.53
CA LEU A 153 15.98 1.28 1.70
C LEU A 153 15.98 0.32 2.90
N PRO A 154 17.02 0.33 3.74
CA PRO A 154 17.13 -0.61 4.85
C PRO A 154 16.12 -0.32 5.94
N CYS A 155 15.50 -1.38 6.44
CA CYS A 155 14.61 -1.34 7.60
C CYS A 155 14.29 -2.76 8.03
N ARG A 156 14.57 -3.14 9.26
CA ARG A 156 14.19 -4.44 9.79
C ARG A 156 12.72 -4.43 10.20
N HIS A 157 11.87 -4.89 9.31
CA HIS A 157 10.42 -4.96 9.53
C HIS A 157 10.02 -6.13 10.44
N TYR A 158 10.38 -6.09 11.69
CA TYR A 158 9.90 -7.07 12.65
C TYR A 158 8.38 -7.30 12.48
N ARG A 159 7.98 -8.54 12.23
CA ARG A 159 6.60 -8.94 11.89
C ARG A 159 6.07 -8.45 10.52
N GLY A 160 6.95 -8.12 9.59
CA GLY A 160 6.62 -7.74 8.21
C GLY A 160 6.24 -6.26 8.00
N PRO A 161 6.23 -5.79 6.75
CA PRO A 161 5.84 -4.44 6.37
C PRO A 161 4.32 -4.24 6.55
N SER A 162 3.88 -2.99 6.73
CA SER A 162 2.45 -2.70 6.92
C SER A 162 2.00 -1.33 6.43
N SER A 163 2.86 -0.30 6.51
CA SER A 163 2.51 1.05 6.04
C SER A 163 2.37 1.06 4.53
N SER A 164 1.24 1.56 4.04
CA SER A 164 0.98 1.72 2.61
C SER A 164 1.62 3.00 2.07
N LEU A 165 1.73 3.07 0.76
CA LEU A 165 2.22 4.23 0.04
C LEU A 165 1.23 5.40 0.15
N VAL A 166 1.77 6.64 0.17
CA VAL A 166 0.97 7.87 0.10
C VAL A 166 1.47 8.73 -1.05
N SER A 167 0.54 9.28 -1.81
CA SER A 167 0.81 10.19 -2.92
C SER A 167 0.78 11.64 -2.44
N PHE A 168 1.79 12.42 -2.83
CA PHE A 168 1.77 13.87 -2.70
C PHE A 168 2.45 14.50 -3.93
N GLU A 169 1.67 15.19 -4.77
CA GLU A 169 2.15 15.75 -6.03
C GLU A 169 2.95 14.71 -6.85
N ASP A 170 4.22 14.99 -7.18
CA ASP A 170 5.11 14.07 -7.89
C ASP A 170 5.88 13.11 -6.95
N LEU A 171 5.53 13.09 -5.67
CA LEU A 171 6.20 12.31 -4.64
C LEU A 171 5.41 11.08 -4.23
N LEU A 172 6.13 10.00 -4.04
CA LEU A 172 5.69 8.77 -3.42
C LEU A 172 6.30 8.70 -2.01
N VAL A 173 5.50 8.85 -0.97
CA VAL A 173 5.97 8.86 0.41
C VAL A 173 5.83 7.46 1.02
N LEU A 174 6.92 6.99 1.60
CA LEU A 174 7.05 5.71 2.28
C LEU A 174 7.34 5.93 3.77
N THR A 175 6.74 5.10 4.60
CA THR A 175 7.04 5.01 6.03
C THR A 175 7.84 3.73 6.29
N MET A 176 9.06 3.89 6.72
CA MET A 176 10.00 2.80 7.05
C MET A 176 10.16 2.74 8.57
N ASP A 177 9.16 2.14 9.24
CA ASP A 177 9.17 1.93 10.69
C ASP A 177 9.58 0.50 11.01
N GLY A 178 10.83 0.30 11.37
CA GLY A 178 11.42 -0.99 11.73
C GLY A 178 11.83 -1.08 13.20
N ALA A 179 12.34 -2.23 13.55
CA ALA A 179 12.92 -2.47 14.87
C ALA A 179 14.26 -1.73 15.09
N ASP A 180 14.95 -1.46 13.99
CA ASP A 180 16.28 -0.82 13.94
C ASP A 180 16.22 0.64 13.51
N LEU A 181 15.55 0.94 12.39
CA LEU A 181 15.45 2.25 11.78
C LEU A 181 13.99 2.69 11.65
N GLN A 182 13.74 3.98 11.91
CA GLN A 182 12.42 4.59 11.75
C GLN A 182 12.59 5.92 11.00
N TYR A 183 12.07 5.97 9.76
CA TYR A 183 12.18 7.16 8.90
C TYR A 183 11.04 7.26 7.90
N HIS A 184 10.85 8.44 7.36
CA HIS A 184 10.11 8.69 6.14
C HIS A 184 11.07 8.94 4.99
N VAL A 185 10.68 8.53 3.80
CA VAL A 185 11.38 8.83 2.56
C VAL A 185 10.37 9.16 1.47
N ALA A 186 10.63 10.23 0.72
CA ALA A 186 9.88 10.54 -0.49
C ALA A 186 10.72 10.21 -1.72
N LEU A 187 10.08 9.54 -2.67
CA LEU A 187 10.66 9.18 -3.95
C LEU A 187 9.97 10.00 -5.07
N ASP A 188 10.72 10.41 -6.05
CA ASP A 188 10.18 10.89 -7.31
C ASP A 188 9.42 9.75 -7.99
N LYS A 189 8.15 9.93 -8.27
CA LYS A 189 7.25 8.91 -8.84
C LYS A 189 7.70 8.37 -10.18
N ARG A 190 8.33 9.21 -10.99
CA ARG A 190 8.75 8.86 -12.34
C ARG A 190 10.01 8.00 -12.37
N THR A 191 10.93 8.24 -11.44
CA THR A 191 12.28 7.66 -11.47
C THR A 191 12.61 6.74 -10.30
N GLY A 192 11.82 6.79 -9.20
CA GLY A 192 12.12 6.09 -7.95
C GLY A 192 13.28 6.68 -7.15
N ARG A 193 13.85 7.82 -7.58
CA ARG A 193 14.98 8.46 -6.87
C ARG A 193 14.50 9.13 -5.58
N THR A 194 15.31 9.04 -4.53
CA THR A 194 15.03 9.75 -3.27
C THR A 194 15.09 11.25 -3.49
N VAL A 195 14.04 11.95 -3.09
CA VAL A 195 13.95 13.41 -3.06
C VAL A 195 14.32 13.93 -1.68
N TRP A 196 13.72 13.36 -0.63
CA TRP A 196 14.09 13.63 0.75
C TRP A 196 13.97 12.37 1.62
N LYS A 197 14.67 12.37 2.74
CA LYS A 197 14.59 11.37 3.79
C LYS A 197 14.69 12.05 5.14
N THR A 198 13.86 11.66 6.11
CA THR A 198 13.85 12.21 7.47
C THR A 198 13.69 11.09 8.48
N ASP A 199 14.64 10.98 9.40
CA ASP A 199 14.56 10.04 10.50
C ASP A 199 13.56 10.53 11.56
N ARG A 200 12.93 9.60 12.28
CA ARG A 200 12.09 9.97 13.42
C ARG A 200 12.96 10.38 14.60
N SER A 201 12.55 11.44 15.30
CA SER A 201 13.35 12.10 16.35
C SER A 201 13.15 11.52 17.76
N VAL A 202 12.35 10.47 17.94
CA VAL A 202 12.10 9.89 19.27
C VAL A 202 13.32 9.17 19.80
N ALA A 203 13.75 9.56 21.01
CA ALA A 203 14.71 8.78 21.79
C ALA A 203 13.98 7.59 22.45
N TRP A 204 14.39 6.37 22.12
CA TRP A 204 13.71 5.18 22.60
C TRP A 204 13.99 4.88 24.07
N ASN A 205 15.23 5.06 24.54
CA ASN A 205 15.67 4.80 25.91
C ASN A 205 15.26 3.40 26.43
N ASP A 206 15.20 2.44 25.51
CA ASP A 206 14.79 1.05 25.77
C ASP A 206 15.99 0.08 25.71
N GLU A 207 17.17 0.60 25.44
CA GLU A 207 18.44 -0.12 25.44
C GLU A 207 18.88 -0.31 26.88
N ASN A 208 18.86 -1.55 27.38
CA ASN A 208 19.40 -1.90 28.69
C ASN A 208 18.59 -1.47 29.93
N VAL A 209 17.28 -1.70 29.95
CA VAL A 209 16.55 -1.70 31.21
C VAL A 209 16.89 -3.01 31.97
N PRO A 210 17.62 -2.96 33.12
CA PRO A 210 17.97 -4.15 33.86
C PRO A 210 16.73 -4.96 34.22
N GLY A 211 16.73 -6.26 33.92
CA GLY A 211 15.63 -7.17 34.20
C GLY A 211 14.48 -7.17 33.19
N GLN A 212 14.53 -6.38 32.12
CA GLN A 212 13.63 -6.54 30.98
C GLN A 212 14.35 -7.26 29.85
N MET A 213 13.71 -8.29 29.30
CA MET A 213 14.18 -8.88 28.04
C MET A 213 14.17 -7.78 26.97
N ALA A 214 15.26 -7.69 26.19
CA ALA A 214 15.29 -6.85 25.01
C ALA A 214 14.06 -7.20 24.16
N ARG A 215 13.09 -6.30 24.10
CA ARG A 215 11.91 -6.48 23.28
C ARG A 215 12.34 -6.24 21.84
N ASP A 216 12.16 -7.21 20.97
CA ASP A 216 12.63 -7.27 19.58
C ASP A 216 12.15 -6.11 18.68
N GLY A 217 12.20 -4.88 19.16
CA GLY A 217 11.81 -3.68 18.45
C GLY A 217 10.31 -3.45 18.28
N ASP A 218 9.47 -4.28 18.92
CA ASP A 218 8.00 -4.16 18.86
C ASP A 218 7.49 -2.77 19.30
N LEU A 219 8.16 -2.18 20.28
CA LEU A 219 7.80 -0.86 20.82
C LEU A 219 8.26 0.32 19.92
N ARG A 220 9.09 0.06 18.92
CA ARG A 220 9.61 1.08 18.00
C ARG A 220 8.80 1.18 16.71
N LYS A 221 7.97 0.18 16.43
CA LYS A 221 7.22 0.05 15.20
C LYS A 221 5.79 0.55 15.37
N ALA A 222 5.36 1.42 14.47
CA ALA A 222 3.97 1.86 14.37
C ALA A 222 3.43 1.46 13.00
N HIS A 223 2.64 0.45 12.88
CA HIS A 223 2.06 -0.08 11.65
C HIS A 223 1.06 0.90 10.99
N SER A 224 1.36 2.21 10.97
CA SER A 224 0.45 3.25 10.48
C SER A 224 0.84 3.74 9.09
N THR A 225 -0.16 4.00 8.27
CA THR A 225 -0.02 4.74 7.02
C THR A 225 -0.24 6.22 7.33
N PRO A 226 0.63 7.14 6.91
CA PRO A 226 0.47 8.57 7.13
C PRO A 226 -0.69 9.14 6.30
N LEU A 227 -1.09 10.35 6.63
CA LEU A 227 -2.15 11.08 5.95
C LEU A 227 -1.67 12.48 5.56
N ILE A 228 -1.95 12.90 4.33
CA ILE A 228 -1.76 14.30 3.91
C ILE A 228 -3.02 15.08 4.29
N VAL A 229 -2.84 16.14 5.06
CA VAL A 229 -3.91 17.07 5.44
C VAL A 229 -3.53 18.49 5.05
N ARG A 230 -4.50 19.38 5.00
CA ARG A 230 -4.25 20.83 4.89
C ARG A 230 -4.56 21.49 6.24
N ALA A 231 -3.54 22.05 6.87
CA ALA A 231 -3.67 22.82 8.11
C ALA A 231 -3.11 24.22 7.89
N ALA A 232 -3.89 25.25 8.28
CA ALA A 232 -3.54 26.68 8.06
C ALA A 232 -3.12 26.98 6.60
N GLY A 233 -3.80 26.36 5.62
CA GLY A 233 -3.54 26.55 4.19
C GLY A 233 -2.33 25.83 3.61
N LYS A 234 -1.56 25.11 4.43
CA LYS A 234 -0.37 24.35 4.03
C LYS A 234 -0.61 22.84 4.07
N PRO A 235 -0.06 22.07 3.12
CA PRO A 235 -0.06 20.62 3.24
C PRO A 235 0.82 20.18 4.42
N GLN A 236 0.41 19.11 5.09
CA GLN A 236 1.18 18.47 6.15
C GLN A 236 1.03 16.95 6.04
N LEU A 237 2.12 16.24 6.20
CA LEU A 237 2.13 14.79 6.32
C LEU A 237 2.01 14.44 7.82
N LEU A 238 0.85 13.98 8.25
CA LEU A 238 0.63 13.52 9.62
C LEU A 238 0.94 12.02 9.70
N SER A 239 1.80 11.64 10.63
CA SER A 239 2.23 10.26 10.83
C SER A 239 2.18 9.89 12.30
N ALA A 240 1.41 8.86 12.63
CA ALA A 240 1.48 8.23 13.94
C ALA A 240 2.73 7.33 13.98
N GLY A 241 3.60 7.55 14.94
CA GLY A 241 4.73 6.70 15.24
C GLY A 241 4.55 6.02 16.59
N ALA A 242 5.41 5.07 16.93
CA ALA A 242 5.48 4.58 18.29
C ALA A 242 5.94 5.71 19.22
N LYS A 243 5.27 5.91 20.34
CA LYS A 243 5.49 6.96 21.34
C LYS A 243 5.21 8.41 20.92
N ALA A 244 5.01 8.73 19.64
CA ALA A 244 4.78 10.10 19.19
C ALA A 244 3.91 10.18 17.93
N ALA A 245 3.22 11.30 17.75
CA ALA A 245 2.67 11.73 16.49
C ALA A 245 3.56 12.83 15.89
N TYR A 246 3.67 12.84 14.58
CA TYR A 246 4.57 13.72 13.85
C TYR A 246 3.81 14.48 12.77
N GLY A 247 4.22 15.72 12.53
CA GLY A 247 3.86 16.51 11.37
C GLY A 247 5.12 16.86 10.58
N TYR A 248 5.09 16.60 9.28
CA TYR A 248 6.19 16.91 8.37
C TYR A 248 5.69 17.83 7.25
N ASP A 249 6.60 18.59 6.67
CA ASP A 249 6.40 19.22 5.36
C ASP A 249 6.62 18.12 4.30
N PRO A 250 5.59 17.78 3.53
CA PRO A 250 5.67 16.63 2.63
C PRO A 250 6.55 16.81 1.41
#